data_c7c29ddc5dbb4d3a8f90a64201bcd3e4
#
_entry.id   c7c29ddc5dbb4d3a8f90a64201bcd3e4
#
_cell.length_a   1.000
_cell.length_b   1.000
_cell.length_c   1.000
_cell.angle_alpha   90.00
_cell.angle_beta   90.00
_cell.angle_gamma   90.00
#
_symmetry.space_group_name_H-M   'P 1'
#
loop_
_entity.id
_entity.type
_entity.pdbx_description
1 polymer ?
#
loop_
_entity_poly.entity_id
_entity_poly.type
_entity_poly.pdbx_seq_one_letter_code
_entity_poly.pdbx_strand_id
1 'polypeptide(L)'
;MIYPITKEPEMGLFTVVARINGNQRIKLIIDTGATVTTIDSNVLYMLGYRPSDAIGTEAVETASGIIEAYLYELSEFHLFGITKSKFVIQAHDFLEHGIISDYNGLLGIDFFEGYKFCIDMVESELTIFKK
;
A
#
# COMPACT_ATOMS: atom_id res chain seq x y z
N MET A 1 -12.17 16.74 -1.69
CA MET A 1 -11.60 16.65 -0.34
C MET A 1 -10.08 16.65 -0.41
N ILE A 2 -9.45 17.41 0.46
CA ILE A 2 -8.00 17.56 0.53
C ILE A 2 -7.49 16.86 1.78
N TYR A 3 -6.44 16.06 1.62
CA TYR A 3 -5.84 15.30 2.71
C TYR A 3 -4.35 15.58 2.80
N PRO A 4 -3.79 15.76 3.99
CA PRO A 4 -2.34 15.91 4.14
C PRO A 4 -1.64 14.60 3.84
N ILE A 5 -0.47 14.71 3.22
CA ILE A 5 0.45 13.59 3.03
C ILE A 5 1.82 14.01 3.58
N THR A 6 2.64 13.05 3.95
CA THR A 6 3.91 13.33 4.58
C THR A 6 5.05 13.15 3.59
N LYS A 7 5.85 14.19 3.39
CA LYS A 7 7.07 14.10 2.59
C LYS A 7 8.21 13.60 3.46
N GLU A 8 8.82 12.49 3.07
CA GLU A 8 9.97 11.95 3.76
C GLU A 8 11.24 12.73 3.32
N PRO A 9 11.91 13.44 4.23
CA PRO A 9 12.96 14.41 3.84
C PRO A 9 14.12 13.79 3.07
N GLU A 10 14.53 12.58 3.44
CA GLU A 10 15.72 11.94 2.85
C GLU A 10 15.45 11.27 1.52
N MET A 11 14.21 10.84 1.29
CA MET A 11 13.85 10.03 0.11
C MET A 11 13.09 10.83 -0.93
N GLY A 12 12.51 11.97 -0.55
CA GLY A 12 11.66 12.75 -1.44
C GLY A 12 10.34 12.07 -1.78
N LEU A 13 9.99 11.02 -1.07
CA LEU A 13 8.77 10.24 -1.28
C LEU A 13 7.67 10.72 -0.35
N PHE A 14 6.42 10.52 -0.77
CA PHE A 14 5.27 10.83 0.06
C PHE A 14 4.73 9.56 0.69
N THR A 15 4.42 9.64 1.98
CA THR A 15 3.85 8.53 2.73
C THR A 15 2.51 8.91 3.33
N VAL A 16 1.70 7.90 3.61
CA VAL A 16 0.41 8.02 4.27
C VAL A 16 0.23 6.89 5.25
N VAL A 17 -0.67 7.06 6.21
CA VAL A 17 -1.05 6.01 7.14
C VAL A 17 -2.47 5.55 6.79
N ALA A 18 -2.59 4.29 6.38
CA ALA A 18 -3.87 3.65 6.13
C ALA A 18 -4.29 2.83 7.36
N ARG A 19 -5.59 2.59 7.49
CA ARG A 19 -6.12 1.66 8.48
C ARG A 19 -6.62 0.41 7.78
N ILE A 20 -6.26 -0.74 8.32
CA ILE A 20 -6.73 -2.02 7.80
C ILE A 20 -7.46 -2.78 8.88
N ASN A 21 -8.46 -3.54 8.47
CA ASN A 21 -9.23 -4.43 9.34
C ASN A 21 -9.70 -3.75 10.63
N GLY A 22 -10.24 -2.54 10.47
CA GLY A 22 -10.77 -1.73 11.56
C GLY A 22 -9.78 -0.76 12.15
N ASN A 23 -8.76 -1.20 12.87
CA ASN A 23 -7.98 -0.30 13.72
C ASN A 23 -6.46 -0.44 13.59
N GLN A 24 -5.99 -1.30 12.71
CA GLN A 24 -4.55 -1.50 12.52
C GLN A 24 -4.02 -0.50 11.50
N ARG A 25 -2.96 0.21 11.88
CA ARG A 25 -2.37 1.26 11.05
C ARG A 25 -1.11 0.77 10.36
N ILE A 26 -1.00 1.11 9.08
CA ILE A 26 0.20 0.80 8.30
C ILE A 26 0.64 2.05 7.54
N LYS A 27 1.94 2.21 7.43
CA LYS A 27 2.55 3.34 6.72
C LYS A 27 2.93 2.89 5.31
N LEU A 28 2.39 3.58 4.31
CA LEU A 28 2.58 3.24 2.91
C LEU A 28 3.22 4.40 2.14
N ILE A 29 4.10 4.07 1.21
CA ILE A 29 4.54 5.04 0.21
C ILE A 29 3.47 5.14 -0.88
N ILE A 30 3.14 6.35 -1.30
CA ILE A 30 2.31 6.57 -2.48
C ILE A 30 3.16 6.29 -3.70
N ASP A 31 2.83 5.22 -4.43
CA ASP A 31 3.58 4.77 -5.59
C ASP A 31 2.67 4.61 -6.80
N THR A 32 2.59 5.67 -7.61
CA THR A 32 1.77 5.66 -8.82
C THR A 32 2.31 4.74 -9.91
N GLY A 33 3.53 4.24 -9.75
CA GLY A 33 4.11 3.22 -10.62
C GLY A 33 3.72 1.80 -10.24
N ALA A 34 3.14 1.60 -9.06
CA ALA A 34 2.67 0.28 -8.64
C ALA A 34 1.22 0.07 -9.07
N THR A 35 0.96 -1.01 -9.80
CA THR A 35 -0.41 -1.33 -10.25
C THR A 35 -1.27 -1.93 -9.15
N VAL A 36 -0.63 -2.55 -8.16
CA VAL A 36 -1.30 -3.21 -7.04
C VAL A 36 -0.67 -2.76 -5.73
N THR A 37 -1.50 -2.45 -4.75
CA THR A 37 -1.05 -2.14 -3.40
C THR A 37 -0.34 -3.36 -2.82
N THR A 38 0.85 -3.14 -2.28
CA THR A 38 1.74 -4.18 -1.79
C THR A 38 2.12 -3.91 -0.35
N ILE A 39 2.02 -4.92 0.50
CA ILE A 39 2.36 -4.82 1.92
C ILE A 39 3.45 -5.84 2.24
N ASP A 40 4.43 -5.43 3.05
CA ASP A 40 5.49 -6.30 3.52
C ASP A 40 4.88 -7.49 4.26
N SER A 41 5.22 -8.71 3.83
CA SER A 41 4.69 -9.93 4.45
C SER A 41 5.05 -10.06 5.93
N ASN A 42 6.17 -9.46 6.36
CA ASN A 42 6.56 -9.45 7.77
C ASN A 42 5.57 -8.65 8.62
N VAL A 43 5.05 -7.55 8.08
CA VAL A 43 4.02 -6.73 8.73
C VAL A 43 2.73 -7.53 8.84
N LEU A 44 2.32 -8.17 7.76
CA LEU A 44 1.10 -8.99 7.77
C LEU A 44 1.21 -10.15 8.74
N TYR A 45 2.40 -10.77 8.82
CA TYR A 45 2.64 -11.84 9.80
C TYR A 45 2.39 -11.36 11.24
N MET A 46 2.89 -10.17 11.56
CA MET A 46 2.68 -9.57 12.88
C MET A 46 1.20 -9.26 13.15
N LEU A 47 0.43 -9.03 12.10
CA LEU A 47 -1.01 -8.78 12.19
C LEU A 47 -1.86 -10.05 12.18
N GLY A 48 -1.23 -11.21 12.10
CA GLY A 48 -1.90 -12.51 12.19
C GLY A 48 -2.10 -13.23 10.87
N TYR A 49 -1.64 -12.67 9.74
CA TYR A 49 -1.75 -13.35 8.45
C TYR A 49 -0.66 -14.40 8.28
N ARG A 50 -1.04 -15.54 7.72
CA ARG A 50 -0.14 -16.66 7.43
C ARG A 50 -0.23 -17.00 5.95
N PRO A 51 0.79 -17.65 5.36
CA PRO A 51 0.73 -18.09 3.96
C PRO A 51 -0.52 -18.92 3.64
N SER A 52 -1.02 -19.67 4.62
CA SER A 52 -2.24 -20.45 4.44
C SER A 52 -3.51 -19.60 4.29
N ASP A 53 -3.45 -18.32 4.68
CA ASP A 53 -4.57 -17.38 4.51
C ASP A 53 -4.60 -16.73 3.13
N ALA A 54 -3.55 -16.92 2.33
CA ALA A 54 -3.47 -16.33 1.01
C ALA A 54 -4.56 -16.90 0.09
N ILE A 55 -5.17 -16.02 -0.71
CA ILE A 55 -6.18 -16.42 -1.68
C ILE A 55 -5.56 -16.85 -3.02
N GLY A 56 -4.26 -16.68 -3.18
CA GLY A 56 -3.52 -17.06 -4.37
C GLY A 56 -2.11 -16.53 -4.33
N THR A 57 -1.39 -16.75 -5.42
CA THR A 57 -0.05 -16.21 -5.63
C THR A 57 0.05 -15.59 -7.00
N GLU A 58 1.01 -14.69 -7.18
CA GLU A 58 1.22 -14.00 -8.44
C GLU A 58 2.72 -13.74 -8.63
N ALA A 59 3.19 -13.92 -9.86
CA ALA A 59 4.57 -13.57 -10.20
C ALA A 59 4.67 -12.05 -10.35
N VAL A 60 5.64 -11.46 -9.68
CA VAL A 60 5.86 -10.01 -9.70
C VAL A 60 7.30 -9.73 -10.11
N GLU A 61 7.47 -8.84 -11.08
CA GLU A 61 8.78 -8.37 -11.47
C GLU A 61 9.26 -7.25 -10.55
N THR A 62 10.45 -7.43 -10.00
CA THR A 62 11.10 -6.44 -9.15
C THR A 62 12.47 -6.10 -9.71
N ALA A 63 13.12 -5.09 -9.13
CA ALA A 63 14.47 -4.71 -9.53
C ALA A 63 15.49 -5.85 -9.36
N SER A 64 15.24 -6.79 -8.46
CA SER A 64 16.10 -7.95 -8.20
C SER A 64 15.67 -9.22 -8.93
N GLY A 65 14.64 -9.15 -9.79
CA GLY A 65 14.16 -10.28 -10.56
C GLY A 65 12.67 -10.57 -10.33
N ILE A 66 12.24 -11.75 -10.77
CA ILE A 66 10.85 -12.18 -10.61
C ILE A 66 10.71 -12.90 -9.27
N ILE A 67 9.72 -12.50 -8.50
CA ILE A 67 9.40 -13.13 -7.21
C ILE A 67 7.95 -13.62 -7.24
N GLU A 68 7.64 -14.53 -6.33
CA GLU A 68 6.26 -14.95 -6.10
C GLU A 68 5.69 -14.16 -4.93
N ALA A 69 4.63 -13.41 -5.18
CA ALA A 69 3.92 -12.66 -4.15
C ALA A 69 2.67 -13.43 -3.74
N TYR A 70 2.31 -13.33 -2.46
CA TYR A 70 1.06 -13.85 -1.96
C TYR A 70 -0.03 -12.80 -2.11
N LEU A 71 -1.25 -13.26 -2.40
CA LEU A 71 -2.41 -12.39 -2.46
C LEU A 71 -3.26 -12.59 -1.21
N TYR A 72 -3.58 -11.50 -0.53
CA TYR A 72 -4.44 -11.53 0.64
C TYR A 72 -5.64 -10.61 0.43
N GLU A 73 -6.78 -11.04 0.92
CA GLU A 73 -7.97 -10.20 0.94
C GLU A 73 -8.09 -9.56 2.32
N LEU A 74 -7.96 -8.24 2.37
CA LEU A 74 -8.19 -7.48 3.59
C LEU A 74 -9.69 -7.23 3.73
N SER A 75 -10.25 -7.48 4.91
CA SER A 75 -11.67 -7.25 5.14
C SER A 75 -12.04 -5.78 4.97
N GLU A 76 -11.13 -4.88 5.34
CA GLU A 76 -11.35 -3.45 5.22
C GLU A 76 -10.02 -2.72 5.02
N PHE A 77 -10.02 -1.76 4.10
CA PHE A 77 -8.89 -0.86 3.87
C PHE A 77 -9.45 0.55 3.80
N HIS A 78 -9.00 1.41 4.70
CA HIS A 78 -9.51 2.78 4.81
C HIS A 78 -8.39 3.81 4.68
N LEU A 79 -8.56 4.73 3.74
CA LEU A 79 -7.62 5.82 3.50
C LEU A 79 -8.33 6.94 2.73
N PHE A 80 -8.00 8.19 3.03
CA PHE A 80 -8.55 9.37 2.33
C PHE A 80 -10.09 9.40 2.29
N GLY A 81 -10.72 8.99 3.38
CA GLY A 81 -12.18 8.95 3.43
C GLY A 81 -12.82 7.86 2.56
N ILE A 82 -12.00 7.00 1.95
CA ILE A 82 -12.45 5.88 1.12
C ILE A 82 -12.29 4.59 1.91
N THR A 83 -13.34 3.80 1.99
CA THR A 83 -13.30 2.48 2.60
C THR A 83 -13.53 1.43 1.53
N LYS A 84 -12.60 0.51 1.40
CA LYS A 84 -12.73 -0.62 0.50
C LYS A 84 -12.88 -1.90 1.30
N SER A 85 -13.94 -2.65 1.00
CA SER A 85 -14.18 -3.97 1.59
C SER A 85 -13.62 -5.04 0.67
N LYS A 86 -13.07 -6.11 1.27
CA LYS A 86 -12.49 -7.22 0.51
C LYS A 86 -11.43 -6.74 -0.48
N PHE A 87 -10.55 -5.90 -0.01
CA PHE A 87 -9.50 -5.32 -0.85
C PHE A 87 -8.33 -6.28 -0.97
N VAL A 88 -8.04 -6.72 -2.19
CA VAL A 88 -6.95 -7.66 -2.44
C VAL A 88 -5.64 -6.91 -2.60
N ILE A 89 -4.63 -7.32 -1.83
CA ILE A 89 -3.29 -6.74 -1.87
C ILE A 89 -2.27 -7.85 -2.18
N GLN A 90 -1.11 -7.44 -2.64
CA GLN A 90 0.05 -8.33 -2.78
C GLN A 90 0.94 -8.22 -1.55
N ALA A 91 1.62 -9.32 -1.23
CA ALA A 91 2.56 -9.35 -0.13
C ALA A 91 3.80 -10.15 -0.50
N HIS A 92 4.96 -9.62 -0.16
CA HIS A 92 6.22 -10.36 -0.19
C HIS A 92 7.14 -9.84 0.90
N ASP A 93 8.21 -10.56 1.15
CA ASP A 93 9.18 -10.22 2.20
C ASP A 93 10.11 -9.12 1.66
N PHE A 94 9.92 -7.91 2.11
CA PHE A 94 10.73 -6.78 1.68
C PHE A 94 12.20 -6.95 2.08
N LEU A 95 12.45 -7.42 3.29
CA LEU A 95 13.81 -7.59 3.78
C LEU A 95 14.55 -8.68 2.99
N GLU A 96 13.89 -9.79 2.68
CA GLU A 96 14.45 -10.88 1.87
C GLU A 96 14.85 -10.37 0.48
N HIS A 97 14.09 -9.43 -0.08
CA HIS A 97 14.35 -8.87 -1.39
C HIS A 97 15.17 -7.57 -1.37
N GLY A 98 15.84 -7.32 -0.24
CA GLY A 98 16.77 -6.19 -0.12
C GLY A 98 16.12 -4.83 0.10
N ILE A 99 14.84 -4.79 0.42
CA ILE A 99 14.13 -3.54 0.70
C ILE A 99 14.21 -3.24 2.19
N ILE A 100 14.99 -2.22 2.54
CA ILE A 100 15.13 -1.75 3.93
C ILE A 100 14.47 -0.39 4.03
N SER A 101 13.41 -0.29 4.85
CA SER A 101 12.66 0.95 4.94
C SER A 101 11.86 1.05 6.23
N ASP A 102 11.44 2.27 6.55
CA ASP A 102 10.56 2.57 7.68
C ASP A 102 9.09 2.43 7.32
N TYR A 103 8.78 2.16 6.06
CA TYR A 103 7.40 2.00 5.62
C TYR A 103 7.03 0.53 5.48
N ASN A 104 5.73 0.27 5.53
CA ASN A 104 5.19 -1.09 5.57
C ASN A 104 4.74 -1.62 4.21
N GLY A 105 4.70 -0.76 3.21
CA GLY A 105 4.28 -1.17 1.87
C GLY A 105 4.16 0.00 0.91
N LEU A 106 3.58 -0.31 -0.26
CA LEU A 106 3.37 0.63 -1.35
C LEU A 106 1.88 0.75 -1.63
N LEU A 107 1.38 1.98 -1.70
CA LEU A 107 0.01 2.25 -2.13
C LEU A 107 0.01 2.32 -3.65
N GLY A 108 -0.61 1.35 -4.30
CA GLY A 108 -0.69 1.28 -5.75
C GLY A 108 -1.89 2.06 -6.31
N ILE A 109 -1.93 2.18 -7.63
CA ILE A 109 -3.02 2.89 -8.31
C ILE A 109 -4.35 2.16 -8.24
N ASP A 110 -4.36 0.87 -7.92
CA ASP A 110 -5.58 0.09 -7.72
C ASP A 110 -6.50 0.70 -6.66
N PHE A 111 -5.91 1.32 -5.63
CA PHE A 111 -6.68 2.01 -4.61
C PHE A 111 -7.50 3.16 -5.20
N PHE A 112 -6.94 3.86 -6.17
CA PHE A 112 -7.56 5.06 -6.76
C PHE A 112 -8.51 4.76 -7.92
N GLU A 113 -8.69 3.50 -8.27
CA GLU A 113 -9.58 3.14 -9.38
C GLU A 113 -10.97 3.71 -9.16
N GLY A 114 -11.48 4.39 -10.18
CA GLY A 114 -12.78 5.07 -10.11
C GLY A 114 -12.74 6.47 -9.53
N TYR A 115 -11.57 6.97 -9.16
CA TYR A 115 -11.40 8.32 -8.61
C TYR A 115 -10.43 9.13 -9.45
N LYS A 116 -10.68 10.42 -9.50
CA LYS A 116 -9.68 11.39 -9.97
C LYS A 116 -8.96 11.90 -8.72
N PHE A 117 -7.64 11.96 -8.76
CA PHE A 117 -6.86 12.50 -7.65
C PHE A 117 -5.72 13.36 -8.16
N CYS A 118 -5.23 14.23 -7.29
CA CYS A 118 -4.15 15.15 -7.57
C CYS A 118 -3.19 15.18 -6.39
N ILE A 119 -1.89 15.13 -6.65
CA ILE A 119 -0.87 15.30 -5.62
C ILE A 119 -0.27 16.68 -5.78
N ASP A 120 -0.39 17.49 -4.73
CA ASP A 120 0.28 18.78 -4.64
C ASP A 120 1.62 18.58 -3.92
N MET A 121 2.68 18.61 -4.70
CA MET A 121 4.02 18.33 -4.16
C MET A 121 4.60 19.51 -3.40
N VAL A 122 4.06 20.70 -3.59
CA VAL A 122 4.50 21.91 -2.88
C VAL A 122 3.89 21.96 -1.48
N GLU A 123 2.56 21.76 -1.40
CA GLU A 123 1.83 21.81 -0.14
C GLU A 123 1.79 20.47 0.59
N SER A 124 2.27 19.40 -0.03
CA SER A 124 2.19 18.03 0.51
C SER A 124 0.74 17.66 0.83
N GLU A 125 -0.10 17.75 -0.17
CA GLU A 125 -1.53 17.45 -0.07
C GLU A 125 -1.98 16.57 -1.22
N LEU A 126 -2.97 15.74 -0.95
CA LEU A 126 -3.61 14.93 -1.96
C LEU A 126 -5.10 15.27 -1.99
N THR A 127 -5.60 15.59 -3.19
CA THR A 127 -7.00 15.91 -3.39
C THR A 127 -7.69 14.75 -4.07
N ILE A 128 -8.82 14.31 -3.51
CA ILE A 128 -9.70 13.31 -4.11
C ILE A 128 -10.93 14.05 -4.67
N PHE A 129 -11.21 13.77 -5.93
CA PHE A 129 -12.42 14.29 -6.59
C PHE A 129 -13.43 13.15 -6.68
N LYS A 130 -14.63 13.39 -6.19
CA LYS A 130 -15.71 12.42 -6.35
C LYS A 130 -16.14 12.35 -7.80
N LYS A 131 -16.44 11.17 -8.21
CA LYS A 131 -17.09 10.93 -9.51
C LYS A 131 -18.43 11.61 -9.59
#